data_754dcc0fa40600b37ea4ca3c62eacbd1
#
_entry.id   754dcc0fa40600b37ea4ca3c62eacbd1
#
_cell.length_a   1.000
_cell.length_b   1.000
_cell.length_c   1.000
_cell.angle_alpha   90.00
_cell.angle_beta   90.00
_cell.angle_gamma   90.00
#
_symmetry.space_group_name_H-M   'P 1'
#
loop_
_entity.id
_entity.type
_entity.pdbx_description
1 polymer ?
#
loop_
_entity_poly.entity_id
_entity_poly.type
_entity_poly.pdbx_seq_one_letter_code
_entity_poly.pdbx_strand_id
1 'polypeptide(L)'
;AMALGRKHGARTILNPAPARALPREIFANVDYLTPNESELRILLGLPAHDPSSSRELAAELRKRGVRTVVVTLGRTGALILADDLDVMVPAVPVDVVDTTGAGDAFNSGFAVALAEGRSVVDAVRYGVVCGAIACTKLGVVPSLPDRARADAVYAEAQTSIWSKPT
;
A
#
# COMPACT_ATOMS: atom_id res chain seq x y z
N ALA A 1 7.44 -16.64 -9.44
CA ALA A 1 6.38 -15.81 -10.04
C ALA A 1 6.92 -14.43 -10.44
N MET A 2 7.47 -13.59 -9.52
CA MET A 2 7.90 -12.19 -9.78
C MET A 2 8.89 -12.07 -10.95
N ALA A 3 10.00 -12.84 -10.95
CA ALA A 3 10.98 -12.83 -12.04
C ALA A 3 10.36 -13.18 -13.41
N LEU A 4 9.41 -14.11 -13.43
CA LEU A 4 8.70 -14.48 -14.66
C LEU A 4 7.79 -13.34 -15.13
N GLY A 5 7.05 -12.71 -14.22
CA GLY A 5 6.22 -11.55 -14.55
C GLY A 5 7.05 -10.43 -15.18
N ARG A 6 8.17 -10.06 -14.58
CA ARG A 6 9.09 -9.05 -15.11
C ARG A 6 9.65 -9.43 -16.49
N LYS A 7 10.03 -10.70 -16.68
CA LYS A 7 10.51 -11.19 -17.97
C LYS A 7 9.49 -10.96 -19.09
N HIS A 8 8.20 -10.99 -18.76
CA HIS A 8 7.09 -10.77 -19.71
C HIS A 8 6.51 -9.36 -19.66
N GLY A 9 7.20 -8.39 -19.03
CA GLY A 9 6.79 -6.99 -19.00
C GLY A 9 5.63 -6.68 -18.04
N ALA A 10 5.26 -7.63 -17.17
CA ALA A 10 4.24 -7.37 -16.15
C ALA A 10 4.81 -6.55 -14.98
N ARG A 11 4.02 -5.61 -14.47
CA ARG A 11 4.30 -4.95 -13.19
C ARG A 11 4.07 -5.93 -12.05
N THR A 12 4.98 -5.92 -11.08
CA THR A 12 4.95 -6.86 -9.95
C THR A 12 4.64 -6.13 -8.66
N ILE A 13 3.60 -6.59 -7.97
CA ILE A 13 3.21 -6.11 -6.63
C ILE A 13 3.40 -7.27 -5.66
N LEU A 14 4.10 -7.03 -4.56
CA LEU A 14 4.25 -7.98 -3.47
C LEU A 14 3.62 -7.41 -2.20
N ASN A 15 2.50 -7.99 -1.78
CA ASN A 15 1.98 -7.83 -0.43
C ASN A 15 2.57 -8.94 0.46
N PRO A 16 3.42 -8.60 1.45
CA PRO A 16 4.11 -9.59 2.25
C PRO A 16 3.28 -10.09 3.45
N ALA A 17 2.03 -10.46 3.22
CA ALA A 17 1.09 -10.92 4.26
C ALA A 17 0.81 -12.44 4.15
N PRO A 18 1.08 -13.26 5.18
CA PRO A 18 1.85 -12.92 6.38
C PRO A 18 3.34 -12.72 6.10
N ALA A 19 3.93 -11.72 6.73
CA ALA A 19 5.34 -11.40 6.52
C ALA A 19 6.25 -12.50 7.07
N ARG A 20 7.35 -12.74 6.36
CA ARG A 20 8.46 -13.61 6.75
C ARG A 20 9.75 -13.11 6.11
N ALA A 21 10.88 -13.57 6.59
CA ALA A 21 12.15 -13.32 5.92
C ALA A 21 12.10 -13.80 4.46
N LEU A 22 12.50 -12.95 3.55
CA LEU A 22 12.53 -13.23 2.11
C LEU A 22 13.98 -13.23 1.61
N PRO A 23 14.34 -14.14 0.69
CA PRO A 23 15.61 -14.08 -0.01
C PRO A 23 15.80 -12.75 -0.72
N ARG A 24 17.02 -12.21 -0.69
CA ARG A 24 17.33 -10.87 -1.24
C ARG A 24 17.01 -10.77 -2.74
N GLU A 25 17.13 -11.87 -3.46
CA GLU A 25 16.89 -11.96 -4.90
C GLU A 25 15.43 -11.71 -5.28
N ILE A 26 14.50 -11.86 -4.32
CA ILE A 26 13.07 -11.57 -4.55
C ILE A 26 12.88 -10.06 -4.73
N PHE A 27 13.52 -9.25 -3.89
CA PHE A 27 13.33 -7.80 -3.87
C PHE A 27 13.71 -7.14 -5.20
N ALA A 28 14.75 -7.61 -5.89
CA ALA A 28 15.15 -7.11 -7.19
C ALA A 28 14.10 -7.33 -8.30
N ASN A 29 13.11 -8.20 -8.06
CA ASN A 29 12.03 -8.50 -8.98
C ASN A 29 10.68 -7.89 -8.56
N VAL A 30 10.68 -7.01 -7.56
CA VAL A 30 9.48 -6.35 -7.04
C VAL A 30 9.46 -4.90 -7.48
N ASP A 31 8.46 -4.53 -8.26
CA ASP A 31 8.24 -3.13 -8.64
C ASP A 31 7.59 -2.37 -7.47
N TYR A 32 6.60 -2.97 -6.82
CA TYR A 32 5.88 -2.39 -5.67
C TYR A 32 5.84 -3.38 -4.52
N LEU A 33 6.31 -2.98 -3.35
CA LEU A 33 6.21 -3.71 -2.10
C LEU A 33 5.26 -2.96 -1.18
N THR A 34 4.23 -3.65 -0.65
CA THR A 34 3.14 -3.00 0.11
C THR A 34 3.02 -3.53 1.55
N PRO A 35 4.04 -3.39 2.40
CA PRO A 35 4.00 -3.82 3.78
C PRO A 35 3.22 -2.84 4.67
N ASN A 36 2.74 -3.31 5.81
CA ASN A 36 2.44 -2.49 6.96
C ASN A 36 3.68 -2.31 7.86
N GLU A 37 3.56 -1.53 8.94
CA GLU A 37 4.68 -1.24 9.85
C GLU A 37 5.28 -2.48 10.53
N SER A 38 4.44 -3.46 10.89
CA SER A 38 4.91 -4.71 11.48
C SER A 38 5.64 -5.57 10.45
N GLU A 39 5.10 -5.64 9.25
CA GLU A 39 5.68 -6.38 8.13
C GLU A 39 7.03 -5.81 7.69
N LEU A 40 7.19 -4.47 7.71
CA LEU A 40 8.48 -3.81 7.48
C LEU A 40 9.57 -4.38 8.40
N ARG A 41 9.28 -4.44 9.71
CA ARG A 41 10.22 -4.94 10.71
C ARG A 41 10.56 -6.41 10.47
N ILE A 42 9.56 -7.23 10.20
CA ILE A 42 9.74 -8.67 9.93
C ILE A 42 10.60 -8.89 8.67
N LEU A 43 10.33 -8.16 7.58
CA LEU A 43 11.11 -8.27 6.34
C LEU A 43 12.58 -7.89 6.53
N LEU A 44 12.87 -6.99 7.46
CA LEU A 44 14.22 -6.55 7.78
C LEU A 44 14.89 -7.41 8.86
N GLY A 45 14.14 -8.30 9.53
CA GLY A 45 14.62 -9.12 10.64
C GLY A 45 14.78 -8.33 11.94
N LEU A 46 14.01 -7.27 12.12
CA LEU A 46 14.06 -6.37 13.28
C LEU A 46 13.04 -6.78 14.34
N PRO A 47 13.29 -6.45 15.63
CA PRO A 47 12.33 -6.61 16.69
C PRO A 47 11.03 -5.82 16.45
N ALA A 48 9.90 -6.30 17.00
CA ALA A 48 8.60 -5.65 16.84
C ALA A 48 8.57 -4.18 17.36
N HIS A 49 9.41 -3.86 18.34
CA HIS A 49 9.52 -2.54 18.98
C HIS A 49 10.76 -1.75 18.52
N ASP A 50 11.34 -2.11 17.38
CA ASP A 50 12.44 -1.34 16.79
C ASP A 50 12.02 0.13 16.62
N PRO A 51 12.84 1.11 17.07
CA PRO A 51 12.46 2.53 17.11
C PRO A 51 12.53 3.23 15.75
N SER A 52 13.08 2.56 14.73
CA SER A 52 13.23 3.16 13.40
C SER A 52 11.89 3.53 12.80
N SER A 53 11.84 4.67 12.15
CA SER A 53 10.65 5.15 11.45
C SER A 53 10.32 4.28 10.22
N SER A 54 9.06 4.23 9.84
CA SER A 54 8.62 3.52 8.63
C SER A 54 9.35 4.01 7.37
N ARG A 55 9.77 5.29 7.34
CA ARG A 55 10.54 5.88 6.23
C ARG A 55 11.96 5.31 6.18
N GLU A 56 12.66 5.24 7.30
CA GLU A 56 14.00 4.63 7.39
C GLU A 56 13.96 3.15 7.00
N LEU A 57 12.98 2.40 7.50
CA LEU A 57 12.81 0.99 7.18
C LEU A 57 12.46 0.77 5.70
N ALA A 58 11.62 1.60 5.12
CA ALA A 58 11.31 1.56 3.69
C ALA A 58 12.54 1.85 2.83
N ALA A 59 13.39 2.81 3.25
CA ALA A 59 14.65 3.10 2.57
C ALA A 59 15.60 1.90 2.58
N GLU A 60 15.66 1.15 3.69
CA GLU A 60 16.47 -0.07 3.76
C GLU A 60 15.96 -1.16 2.80
N LEU A 61 14.64 -1.33 2.64
CA LEU A 61 14.08 -2.26 1.66
C LEU A 61 14.38 -1.83 0.22
N ARG A 62 14.40 -0.52 -0.04
CA ARG A 62 14.80 -0.01 -1.35
C ARG A 62 16.27 -0.34 -1.68
N LYS A 63 17.16 -0.22 -0.71
CA LYS A 63 18.59 -0.64 -0.86
C LYS A 63 18.74 -2.14 -1.17
N ARG A 64 17.72 -2.95 -0.85
CA ARG A 64 17.68 -4.38 -1.20
C ARG A 64 17.19 -4.63 -2.63
N GLY A 65 16.76 -3.59 -3.36
CA GLY A 65 16.42 -3.66 -4.79
C GLY A 65 14.94 -3.46 -5.12
N VAL A 66 14.07 -3.17 -4.14
CA VAL A 66 12.68 -2.81 -4.39
C VAL A 66 12.61 -1.43 -5.04
N ARG A 67 11.83 -1.27 -6.12
CA ARG A 67 11.72 0.03 -6.82
C ARG A 67 10.87 1.03 -6.04
N THR A 68 9.72 0.60 -5.57
CA THR A 68 8.79 1.44 -4.80
C THR A 68 8.30 0.69 -3.58
N VAL A 69 8.43 1.29 -2.41
CA VAL A 69 7.84 0.78 -1.18
C VAL A 69 6.64 1.67 -0.83
N VAL A 70 5.50 1.04 -0.62
CA VAL A 70 4.26 1.70 -0.19
C VAL A 70 3.88 1.13 1.17
N VAL A 71 4.14 1.88 2.22
CA VAL A 71 3.87 1.42 3.59
C VAL A 71 2.47 1.84 4.00
N THR A 72 1.62 0.88 4.35
CA THR A 72 0.31 1.20 4.93
C THR A 72 0.45 1.51 6.43
N LEU A 73 -0.11 2.66 6.86
CA LEU A 73 0.04 3.25 8.19
C LEU A 73 -1.32 3.40 8.92
N GLY A 74 -2.27 2.53 8.60
CA GLY A 74 -3.60 2.53 9.19
C GLY A 74 -4.28 3.89 9.08
N ARG A 75 -4.69 4.45 10.21
CA ARG A 75 -5.40 5.75 10.26
C ARG A 75 -4.57 6.97 9.81
N THR A 76 -3.29 6.81 9.63
CA THR A 76 -2.41 7.87 9.10
C THR A 76 -2.40 7.89 7.58
N GLY A 77 -2.72 6.76 6.92
CA GLY A 77 -2.74 6.64 5.47
C GLY A 77 -1.65 5.74 4.93
N ALA A 78 -0.85 6.21 3.98
CA ALA A 78 0.23 5.44 3.38
C ALA A 78 1.44 6.32 3.02
N LEU A 79 2.64 5.79 3.21
CA LEU A 79 3.91 6.40 2.79
C LEU A 79 4.36 5.76 1.48
N ILE A 80 4.71 6.58 0.49
CA ILE A 80 5.32 6.15 -0.77
C ILE A 80 6.79 6.54 -0.75
N LEU A 81 7.68 5.59 -0.99
CA LEU A 81 9.10 5.85 -1.15
C LEU A 81 9.64 5.20 -2.43
N ALA A 82 10.12 6.03 -3.36
CA ALA A 82 10.77 5.64 -4.62
C ALA A 82 11.96 6.57 -4.90
N ASP A 83 12.62 6.48 -6.07
CA ASP A 83 13.78 7.34 -6.38
C ASP A 83 13.41 8.82 -6.41
N ASP A 84 12.25 9.12 -6.97
CA ASP A 84 11.72 10.48 -7.20
C ASP A 84 10.47 10.78 -6.36
N LEU A 85 10.07 9.89 -5.45
CA LEU A 85 8.87 10.03 -4.63
C LEU A 85 9.18 9.78 -3.16
N ASP A 86 8.85 10.75 -2.34
CA ASP A 86 8.79 10.64 -0.89
C ASP A 86 7.52 11.37 -0.43
N VAL A 87 6.39 10.65 -0.47
CA VAL A 87 5.06 11.25 -0.33
C VAL A 87 4.26 10.54 0.73
N MET A 88 3.65 11.32 1.63
CA MET A 88 2.64 10.85 2.56
C MET A 88 1.25 11.05 1.95
N VAL A 89 0.52 9.98 1.77
CA VAL A 89 -0.90 10.01 1.36
C VAL A 89 -1.76 9.91 2.61
N PRO A 90 -2.48 10.97 3.00
CA PRO A 90 -3.37 10.94 4.17
C PRO A 90 -4.50 9.91 4.03
N ALA A 91 -4.91 9.31 5.15
CA ALA A 91 -6.06 8.42 5.19
C ALA A 91 -7.37 9.16 4.89
N VAL A 92 -8.35 8.42 4.39
CA VAL A 92 -9.74 8.86 4.33
C VAL A 92 -10.39 8.57 5.69
N PRO A 93 -10.93 9.56 6.39
CA PRO A 93 -11.60 9.37 7.68
C PRO A 93 -12.87 8.52 7.51
N VAL A 94 -13.00 7.49 8.32
CA VAL A 94 -14.18 6.63 8.38
C VAL A 94 -14.46 6.18 9.80
N ASP A 95 -15.71 5.81 10.08
CA ASP A 95 -16.07 5.11 11.31
C ASP A 95 -15.64 3.65 11.21
N VAL A 96 -14.61 3.29 11.97
CA VAL A 96 -13.99 1.96 11.91
C VAL A 96 -14.82 0.96 12.71
N VAL A 97 -15.29 -0.08 12.03
CA VAL A 97 -16.00 -1.24 12.61
C VAL A 97 -15.08 -2.45 12.71
N ASP A 98 -14.36 -2.78 11.63
CA ASP A 98 -13.45 -3.92 11.56
C ASP A 98 -12.34 -3.62 10.55
N THR A 99 -11.08 -3.86 10.91
CA THR A 99 -9.93 -3.62 10.01
C THR A 99 -9.50 -4.86 9.22
N THR A 100 -10.19 -5.99 9.42
CA THR A 100 -9.88 -7.25 8.73
C THR A 100 -10.11 -7.11 7.23
N GLY A 101 -9.09 -7.46 6.43
CA GLY A 101 -9.16 -7.34 4.97
C GLY A 101 -8.89 -5.94 4.41
N ALA A 102 -8.66 -4.92 5.25
CA ALA A 102 -8.35 -3.58 4.76
C ALA A 102 -7.09 -3.53 3.88
N GLY A 103 -6.06 -4.31 4.23
CA GLY A 103 -4.84 -4.46 3.43
C GLY A 103 -5.11 -5.11 2.07
N ASP A 104 -5.98 -6.13 2.02
CA ASP A 104 -6.37 -6.79 0.77
C ASP A 104 -7.17 -5.86 -0.13
N ALA A 105 -8.11 -5.10 0.45
CA ALA A 105 -8.87 -4.09 -0.27
C ALA A 105 -7.96 -2.96 -0.80
N PHE A 106 -7.00 -2.50 0.02
CA PHE A 106 -5.97 -1.54 -0.41
C PHE A 106 -5.20 -2.08 -1.62
N ASN A 107 -4.65 -3.28 -1.53
CA ASN A 107 -3.84 -3.86 -2.61
C ASN A 107 -4.66 -4.09 -3.89
N SER A 108 -5.93 -4.48 -3.76
CA SER A 108 -6.84 -4.64 -4.89
C SER A 108 -7.10 -3.30 -5.60
N GLY A 109 -7.44 -2.26 -4.85
CA GLY A 109 -7.64 -0.91 -5.39
C GLY A 109 -6.36 -0.34 -6.02
N PHE A 110 -5.23 -0.49 -5.35
CA PHE A 110 -3.93 -0.07 -5.86
C PHE A 110 -3.58 -0.75 -7.18
N ALA A 111 -3.75 -2.07 -7.27
CA ALA A 111 -3.47 -2.84 -8.48
C ALA A 111 -4.38 -2.43 -9.65
N VAL A 112 -5.68 -2.25 -9.41
CA VAL A 112 -6.65 -1.79 -10.42
C VAL A 112 -6.26 -0.41 -10.94
N ALA A 113 -5.98 0.53 -10.07
CA ALA A 113 -5.62 1.90 -10.46
C ALA A 113 -4.31 1.95 -11.25
N LEU A 114 -3.31 1.14 -10.87
CA LEU A 114 -2.09 1.00 -11.67
C LEU A 114 -2.38 0.38 -13.05
N ALA A 115 -3.24 -0.62 -13.14
CA ALA A 115 -3.61 -1.25 -14.41
C ALA A 115 -4.33 -0.26 -15.34
N GLU A 116 -5.09 0.68 -14.79
CA GLU A 116 -5.73 1.79 -15.51
C GLU A 116 -4.76 2.90 -15.93
N GLY A 117 -3.48 2.79 -15.60
CA GLY A 117 -2.45 3.77 -15.96
C GLY A 117 -2.41 5.01 -15.10
N ARG A 118 -3.05 5.01 -13.92
CA ARG A 118 -2.95 6.13 -12.98
C ARG A 118 -1.51 6.28 -12.47
N SER A 119 -1.15 7.49 -12.03
CA SER A 119 0.11 7.74 -11.33
C SER A 119 0.23 6.86 -10.08
N VAL A 120 1.45 6.61 -9.60
CA VAL A 120 1.68 5.84 -8.35
C VAL A 120 0.96 6.49 -7.17
N VAL A 121 1.00 7.83 -7.07
CA VAL A 121 0.34 8.58 -6.01
C VAL A 121 -1.18 8.39 -6.07
N ASP A 122 -1.79 8.52 -7.25
CA ASP A 122 -3.24 8.33 -7.41
C ASP A 122 -3.66 6.87 -7.23
N ALA A 123 -2.82 5.92 -7.61
CA ALA A 123 -3.07 4.52 -7.35
C ALA A 123 -3.05 4.20 -5.84
N VAL A 124 -2.10 4.77 -5.08
CA VAL A 124 -2.06 4.64 -3.61
C VAL A 124 -3.27 5.32 -2.98
N ARG A 125 -3.66 6.51 -3.43
CA ARG A 125 -4.89 7.20 -2.98
C ARG A 125 -6.12 6.31 -3.17
N TYR A 126 -6.24 5.66 -4.34
CA TYR A 126 -7.34 4.75 -4.62
C TYR A 126 -7.31 3.51 -3.72
N GLY A 127 -6.12 2.95 -3.47
CA GLY A 127 -5.92 1.88 -2.48
C GLY A 127 -6.34 2.30 -1.06
N VAL A 128 -5.96 3.51 -0.62
CA VAL A 128 -6.36 4.09 0.67
C VAL A 128 -7.88 4.18 0.80
N VAL A 129 -8.58 4.62 -0.25
CA VAL A 129 -10.05 4.64 -0.30
C VAL A 129 -10.63 3.24 -0.13
N CYS A 130 -10.15 2.26 -0.90
CA CYS A 130 -10.65 0.89 -0.82
C CYS A 130 -10.43 0.28 0.58
N GLY A 131 -9.25 0.49 1.16
CA GLY A 131 -8.93 0.06 2.52
C GLY A 131 -9.82 0.74 3.58
N ALA A 132 -10.06 2.05 3.44
CA ALA A 132 -10.94 2.79 4.34
C ALA A 132 -12.39 2.28 4.29
N ILE A 133 -12.94 2.06 3.09
CA ILE A 133 -14.30 1.52 2.92
C ILE A 133 -14.40 0.12 3.56
N ALA A 134 -13.40 -0.73 3.38
CA ALA A 134 -13.38 -2.06 3.98
C ALA A 134 -13.45 -2.01 5.51
N CYS A 135 -12.91 -0.96 6.14
CA CYS A 135 -13.00 -0.80 7.60
C CYS A 135 -14.40 -0.44 8.11
N THR A 136 -15.38 -0.09 7.27
CA THR A 136 -16.69 0.41 7.70
C THR A 136 -17.72 -0.69 7.99
N LYS A 137 -17.40 -1.95 7.77
CA LYS A 137 -18.33 -3.08 7.97
C LYS A 137 -17.61 -4.27 8.60
N LEU A 138 -18.35 -5.09 9.32
CA LEU A 138 -17.87 -6.36 9.85
C LEU A 138 -17.74 -7.42 8.74
N GLY A 139 -16.61 -8.13 8.73
CA GLY A 139 -16.34 -9.25 7.83
C GLY A 139 -15.74 -8.83 6.49
N VAL A 140 -14.81 -9.65 5.96
CA VAL A 140 -13.97 -9.30 4.80
C VAL A 140 -14.81 -9.12 3.53
N VAL A 141 -15.53 -10.16 3.10
CA VAL A 141 -16.24 -10.13 1.81
C VAL A 141 -17.35 -9.08 1.75
N PRO A 142 -18.20 -8.91 2.79
CA PRO A 142 -19.23 -7.89 2.78
C PRO A 142 -18.71 -6.45 2.84
N SER A 143 -17.46 -6.26 3.28
CA SER A 143 -16.86 -4.94 3.44
C SER A 143 -16.14 -4.43 2.19
N LEU A 144 -15.79 -5.33 1.26
CA LEU A 144 -15.09 -4.94 0.03
C LEU A 144 -15.92 -3.92 -0.76
N PRO A 145 -15.30 -2.81 -1.22
CA PRO A 145 -16.01 -1.83 -2.05
C PRO A 145 -16.30 -2.39 -3.43
N ASP A 146 -17.46 -2.07 -3.96
CA ASP A 146 -17.69 -2.10 -5.38
C ASP A 146 -17.03 -0.87 -6.06
N ARG A 147 -16.97 -0.90 -7.39
CA ARG A 147 -16.34 0.14 -8.18
C ARG A 147 -17.01 1.50 -8.00
N ALA A 148 -18.35 1.55 -8.04
CA ALA A 148 -19.10 2.80 -7.97
C ALA A 148 -18.87 3.51 -6.63
N ARG A 149 -18.88 2.76 -5.52
CA ARG A 149 -18.60 3.30 -4.18
C ARG A 149 -17.16 3.77 -4.05
N ALA A 150 -16.18 3.01 -4.54
CA ALA A 150 -14.79 3.42 -4.50
C ALA A 150 -14.55 4.72 -5.30
N ASP A 151 -15.10 4.83 -6.50
CA ASP A 151 -14.97 6.02 -7.35
C ASP A 151 -15.63 7.25 -6.71
N ALA A 152 -16.79 7.11 -6.10
CA ALA A 152 -17.48 8.21 -5.42
C ALA A 152 -16.67 8.74 -4.23
N VAL A 153 -16.19 7.86 -3.35
CA VAL A 153 -15.37 8.26 -2.20
C VAL A 153 -14.03 8.82 -2.64
N TYR A 154 -13.44 8.29 -3.72
CA TYR A 154 -12.19 8.83 -4.27
C TYR A 154 -12.37 10.26 -4.78
N ALA A 155 -13.44 10.54 -5.53
CA ALA A 155 -13.73 11.88 -6.04
C ALA A 155 -13.95 12.89 -4.90
N GLU A 156 -14.66 12.50 -3.85
CA GLU A 156 -14.86 13.32 -2.65
C GLU A 156 -13.52 13.60 -1.93
N ALA A 157 -12.69 12.58 -1.73
CA ALA A 157 -11.40 12.70 -1.07
C ALA A 157 -10.41 13.59 -1.86
N GLN A 158 -10.46 13.56 -3.19
CA GLN A 158 -9.66 14.46 -4.02
C GLN A 158 -9.91 15.92 -3.72
N THR A 159 -11.15 16.31 -3.50
CA THR A 159 -11.53 17.69 -3.25
C THR A 159 -11.39 18.11 -1.79
N SER A 160 -11.65 17.21 -0.85
CA SER A 160 -11.73 17.53 0.58
C SER A 160 -10.41 17.29 1.34
N ILE A 161 -9.62 16.29 0.94
CA ILE A 161 -8.44 15.84 1.66
C ILE A 161 -7.16 16.17 0.91
N TRP A 162 -7.09 15.80 -0.38
CA TRP A 162 -5.85 15.85 -1.17
C TRP A 162 -5.69 17.07 -2.07
N SER A 163 -6.67 17.98 -2.12
CA SER A 163 -6.57 19.24 -2.84
C SER A 163 -5.78 20.32 -2.08
N LYS A 164 -5.58 20.14 -0.76
CA LYS A 164 -4.83 21.10 0.04
C LYS A 164 -3.33 20.92 -0.23
N PRO A 165 -2.59 21.99 -0.57
CA PRO A 165 -1.13 21.93 -0.64
C PRO A 165 -0.59 21.55 0.75
N THR A 166 0.27 20.55 0.80
CA THR A 166 1.07 20.18 1.97
C THR A 166 2.21 21.17 2.18
#